data_c51c6e63800c905442762f57987ba1ce
#
_entry.id   c51c6e63800c905442762f57987ba1ce
#
_cell.length_a   1.000
_cell.length_b   1.000
_cell.length_c   1.000
_cell.angle_alpha   90.00
_cell.angle_beta   90.00
_cell.angle_gamma   90.00
#
_symmetry.space_group_name_H-M   'P 1'
#
loop_
_entity.id
_entity.type
_entity.pdbx_description
1 polymer ?
#
loop_
_entity_poly.entity_id
_entity_poly.type
_entity_poly.pdbx_seq_one_letter_code
_entity_poly.pdbx_strand_id
1 'polypeptide(L)'
;MTALETGADPALARLADAILIPPFPGLLAPAWILEALERGLAGVTLFGPNIATPDQVTALTAELRSAGRSASIPGSVLGYVLGSGLGSVLSSADPVIAIDEEGGDVTRVAYADGSPYPGNAALGAVDDVSLTRAVYQAIGLDLAALGINFNLAPCADVLGAADSPAVGTRSFGADTDLVSRHTAAAVTGLQSAGVAACAKHFPGHGRTGTDTHHAIATIEGGLTELRQRDLPPFAAAIGAGTIAIMPSHLRVPELTGDLPATVSGAALGGLLRGELGFTGVIVSDALEMRATRDMFGVQGAAVLAVAAGTDLLCLGRDSDEEEYLAVREALVAAVRDGTIAAARLEEAADRVARLRGGLARTRSLRLAGAPGPAADSVEIGLEAARRAVRMSGPRPILANPLIVEVEPKENIAAGRFGWGLGPWAPAGSISRVEDGDGDAARILRAAAGHSLVAVVRDAHRDPTTRTLVGALIAARPDTVLVEMGLPRWRPPEGTSYLATYGASRASAQAAAELLGLA
;
A
#
# COMPACT_ATOMS: atom_id res chain seq x y z
N MET A 1 18.25 -16.20 30.97
CA MET A 1 19.55 -16.25 30.26
C MET A 1 19.59 -17.59 29.55
N THR A 2 19.12 -17.61 28.31
CA THR A 2 19.08 -18.80 27.47
C THR A 2 20.35 -18.84 26.61
N ALA A 3 20.85 -20.04 26.35
CA ALA A 3 22.17 -20.36 25.78
C ALA A 3 22.41 -19.95 24.32
N LEU A 4 21.66 -19.00 23.76
CA LEU A 4 21.76 -18.52 22.36
C LEU A 4 22.64 -17.26 22.18
N GLU A 5 23.18 -16.67 23.27
CA GLU A 5 23.99 -15.44 23.17
C GLU A 5 25.50 -15.65 22.96
N THR A 6 25.99 -16.88 22.88
CA THR A 6 27.43 -17.17 22.95
C THR A 6 28.15 -17.22 21.58
N GLY A 7 27.60 -16.60 20.54
CA GLY A 7 28.24 -16.57 19.22
C GLY A 7 27.96 -15.37 18.32
N ALA A 8 27.08 -14.47 18.71
CA ALA A 8 26.69 -13.33 17.86
C ALA A 8 27.77 -12.24 17.88
N ASP A 9 28.21 -11.80 16.69
CA ASP A 9 29.00 -10.57 16.53
C ASP A 9 28.05 -9.37 16.77
N PRO A 10 28.18 -8.63 17.89
CA PRO A 10 27.23 -7.56 18.21
C PRO A 10 27.21 -6.43 17.18
N ALA A 11 28.28 -6.24 16.41
CA ALA A 11 28.35 -5.23 15.35
C ALA A 11 27.52 -5.65 14.13
N LEU A 12 27.67 -6.90 13.68
CA LEU A 12 26.87 -7.44 12.58
C LEU A 12 25.38 -7.53 12.95
N ALA A 13 25.05 -7.92 14.19
CA ALA A 13 23.68 -7.97 14.66
C ALA A 13 23.00 -6.58 14.61
N ARG A 14 23.72 -5.52 14.99
CA ARG A 14 23.23 -4.13 14.88
C ARG A 14 23.06 -3.68 13.44
N LEU A 15 23.96 -4.05 12.53
CA LEU A 15 23.80 -3.74 11.12
C LEU A 15 22.58 -4.46 10.52
N ALA A 16 22.32 -5.71 10.94
CA ALA A 16 21.11 -6.44 10.54
C ALA A 16 19.85 -5.77 11.13
N ASP A 17 19.83 -5.37 12.41
CA ASP A 17 18.72 -4.62 12.99
C ASP A 17 18.47 -3.29 12.26
N ALA A 18 19.51 -2.59 11.81
CA ALA A 18 19.41 -1.30 11.14
C ALA A 18 18.75 -1.34 9.75
N ILE A 19 18.44 -2.53 9.23
CA ILE A 19 17.77 -2.71 7.94
C ILE A 19 16.43 -3.47 8.04
N LEU A 20 15.88 -3.67 9.25
CA LEU A 20 14.65 -4.42 9.48
C LEU A 20 13.51 -3.52 9.96
N ILE A 21 12.31 -3.73 9.43
CA ILE A 21 11.05 -3.12 9.87
C ILE A 21 9.99 -4.20 10.11
N PRO A 22 10.10 -4.98 11.22
CA PRO A 22 9.13 -5.99 11.56
C PRO A 22 7.77 -5.38 11.96
N PRO A 23 6.67 -6.14 11.83
CA PRO A 23 5.39 -5.82 12.44
C PRO A 23 5.39 -6.26 13.91
N PHE A 24 4.28 -6.01 14.59
CA PHE A 24 3.95 -6.60 15.87
C PHE A 24 2.43 -6.68 16.06
N PRO A 25 1.91 -7.61 16.86
CA PRO A 25 0.47 -7.72 17.09
C PRO A 25 -0.02 -6.71 18.15
N GLY A 26 -1.27 -6.26 17.99
CA GLY A 26 -1.98 -5.48 19.00
C GLY A 26 -1.74 -3.98 18.95
N LEU A 27 -2.36 -3.27 19.89
CA LEU A 27 -2.46 -1.79 19.90
C LEU A 27 -1.29 -1.12 20.65
N LEU A 28 -0.46 -1.88 21.33
CA LEU A 28 0.70 -1.40 22.12
C LEU A 28 1.96 -2.06 21.60
N ALA A 29 3.08 -1.33 21.65
CA ALA A 29 4.37 -1.89 21.29
C ALA A 29 4.79 -2.94 22.35
N PRO A 30 5.09 -4.19 21.95
CA PRO A 30 5.60 -5.18 22.89
C PRO A 30 7.04 -4.83 23.31
N ALA A 31 7.47 -5.35 24.47
CA ALA A 31 8.78 -5.04 25.04
C ALA A 31 9.93 -5.31 24.07
N TRP A 32 9.88 -6.43 23.31
CA TRP A 32 10.93 -6.78 22.36
C TRP A 32 11.12 -5.77 21.23
N ILE A 33 10.04 -5.12 20.76
CA ILE A 33 10.11 -4.03 19.75
C ILE A 33 10.82 -2.82 20.35
N LEU A 34 10.45 -2.41 21.58
CA LEU A 34 11.07 -1.25 22.23
C LEU A 34 12.55 -1.49 22.47
N GLU A 35 12.90 -2.66 23.00
CA GLU A 35 14.30 -3.09 23.20
C GLU A 35 15.07 -3.18 21.87
N ALA A 36 14.45 -3.70 20.79
CA ALA A 36 15.09 -3.75 19.48
C ALA A 36 15.34 -2.35 18.91
N LEU A 37 14.40 -1.42 19.06
CA LEU A 37 14.57 -0.02 18.70
C LEU A 37 15.72 0.64 19.48
N GLU A 38 15.83 0.37 20.77
CA GLU A 38 16.95 0.85 21.61
C GLU A 38 18.30 0.26 21.18
N ARG A 39 18.30 -0.96 20.61
CA ARG A 39 19.51 -1.59 20.04
C ARG A 39 19.85 -1.09 18.63
N GLY A 40 18.95 -0.40 17.94
CA GLY A 40 19.21 0.17 16.62
C GLY A 40 18.33 -0.36 15.48
N LEU A 41 17.24 -1.06 15.78
CA LEU A 41 16.24 -1.48 14.78
C LEU A 41 15.85 -0.29 13.89
N ALA A 42 15.75 -0.52 12.57
CA ALA A 42 15.41 0.54 11.61
C ALA A 42 14.07 1.20 11.91
N GLY A 43 13.07 0.40 12.28
CA GLY A 43 11.72 0.85 12.56
C GLY A 43 10.72 -0.29 12.61
N VAL A 44 9.46 0.01 12.34
CA VAL A 44 8.35 -0.95 12.33
C VAL A 44 7.39 -0.69 11.17
N THR A 45 6.62 -1.71 10.78
CA THR A 45 5.48 -1.57 9.86
C THR A 45 4.19 -1.77 10.62
N LEU A 46 3.29 -0.78 10.55
CA LEU A 46 1.96 -0.84 11.18
C LEU A 46 0.94 -1.43 10.21
N PHE A 47 0.09 -2.30 10.74
CA PHE A 47 -1.03 -2.92 10.04
C PHE A 47 -2.37 -2.61 10.74
N GLY A 48 -3.49 -2.99 10.13
CA GLY A 48 -4.83 -2.77 10.71
C GLY A 48 -4.97 -3.13 12.19
N PRO A 49 -4.43 -4.28 12.67
CA PRO A 49 -4.50 -4.65 14.10
C PRO A 49 -3.79 -3.70 15.06
N ASN A 50 -2.93 -2.81 14.57
CA ASN A 50 -2.25 -1.80 15.39
C ASN A 50 -3.04 -0.50 15.54
N ILE A 51 -4.21 -0.39 14.91
CA ILE A 51 -4.95 0.87 14.76
C ILE A 51 -6.36 0.71 15.31
N ALA A 52 -6.71 1.55 16.30
CA ALA A 52 -8.06 1.63 16.85
C ALA A 52 -8.60 3.06 16.82
N THR A 53 -7.84 4.04 17.33
CA THR A 53 -8.22 5.45 17.35
C THR A 53 -7.02 6.33 17.04
N PRO A 54 -7.22 7.56 16.53
CA PRO A 54 -6.13 8.51 16.31
C PRO A 54 -5.26 8.76 17.55
N ASP A 55 -5.87 8.90 18.72
CA ASP A 55 -5.15 9.14 19.97
C ASP A 55 -4.28 7.94 20.37
N GLN A 56 -4.81 6.71 20.20
CA GLN A 56 -4.06 5.49 20.47
C GLN A 56 -2.84 5.38 19.53
N VAL A 57 -3.01 5.62 18.22
CA VAL A 57 -1.91 5.57 17.25
C VAL A 57 -0.86 6.64 17.55
N THR A 58 -1.29 7.85 17.90
CA THR A 58 -0.38 8.94 18.29
C THR A 58 0.45 8.57 19.52
N ALA A 59 -0.17 7.96 20.52
CA ALA A 59 0.53 7.47 21.72
C ALA A 59 1.54 6.36 21.37
N LEU A 60 1.11 5.36 20.59
CA LEU A 60 1.96 4.27 20.10
C LEU A 60 3.18 4.78 19.34
N THR A 61 2.99 5.67 18.37
CA THR A 61 4.08 6.21 17.56
C THR A 61 5.01 7.11 18.36
N ALA A 62 4.51 7.78 19.41
CA ALA A 62 5.34 8.55 20.34
C ALA A 62 6.25 7.64 21.18
N GLU A 63 5.72 6.51 21.66
CA GLU A 63 6.48 5.50 22.40
C GLU A 63 7.58 4.88 21.52
N LEU A 64 7.24 4.42 20.32
CA LEU A 64 8.19 3.87 19.34
C LEU A 64 9.33 4.85 19.04
N ARG A 65 9.01 6.13 18.84
CA ARG A 65 10.03 7.17 18.63
C ARG A 65 10.91 7.41 19.85
N SER A 66 10.32 7.36 21.03
CA SER A 66 11.09 7.52 22.28
C SER A 66 12.14 6.42 22.42
N ALA A 67 11.74 5.15 22.21
CA ALA A 67 12.65 4.01 22.23
C ALA A 67 13.75 4.12 21.16
N GLY A 68 13.38 4.45 19.91
CA GLY A 68 14.35 4.57 18.81
C GLY A 68 15.36 5.71 18.97
N ARG A 69 15.04 6.77 19.72
CA ARG A 69 15.96 7.88 20.04
C ARG A 69 16.87 7.58 21.22
N SER A 70 16.46 6.67 22.09
CA SER A 70 17.28 6.22 23.21
C SER A 70 18.41 5.30 22.77
N ALA A 71 18.44 4.91 21.49
CA ALA A 71 19.47 4.05 20.90
C ALA A 71 20.87 4.61 21.18
N SER A 72 21.55 4.04 22.17
CA SER A 72 22.95 4.32 22.46
C SER A 72 23.82 3.58 21.46
N ILE A 73 24.16 4.22 20.34
CA ILE A 73 25.17 3.69 19.43
C ILE A 73 26.54 4.16 19.96
N PRO A 74 27.37 3.28 20.54
CA PRO A 74 28.70 3.69 20.98
C PRO A 74 29.48 4.21 19.78
N GLY A 75 30.00 5.42 19.87
CA GLY A 75 30.77 6.07 18.80
C GLY A 75 31.99 5.27 18.31
N SER A 76 32.46 4.27 19.10
CA SER A 76 33.53 3.36 18.74
C SER A 76 33.17 2.32 17.69
N VAL A 77 31.90 1.91 17.58
CA VAL A 77 31.44 0.93 16.57
C VAL A 77 31.13 1.64 15.26
N LEU A 78 30.55 2.82 15.33
CA LEU A 78 30.22 3.63 14.14
C LEU A 78 31.45 4.30 13.52
N GLY A 79 32.40 4.73 14.35
CA GLY A 79 33.65 5.33 13.86
C GLY A 79 34.59 4.36 13.16
N TYR A 80 34.47 3.06 13.45
CA TYR A 80 35.27 2.02 12.81
C TYR A 80 34.66 1.56 11.46
N VAL A 81 33.31 1.62 11.35
CA VAL A 81 32.57 1.09 10.20
C VAL A 81 32.13 2.21 9.24
N LEU A 82 31.77 3.40 9.73
CA LEU A 82 31.10 4.44 8.95
C LEU A 82 31.84 5.80 8.86
N GLY A 83 33.05 5.90 9.39
CA GLY A 83 33.78 7.18 9.45
C GLY A 83 33.19 8.19 10.46
N SER A 84 33.99 9.16 10.90
CA SER A 84 33.74 10.04 12.05
C SER A 84 32.54 11.01 11.95
N GLY A 85 31.76 11.00 10.88
CA GLY A 85 30.65 11.92 10.64
C GLY A 85 29.25 11.39 10.89
N LEU A 86 29.01 10.06 10.78
CA LEU A 86 27.67 9.46 10.85
C LEU A 86 27.23 9.07 12.28
N GLY A 87 28.18 8.90 13.19
CA GLY A 87 27.89 8.49 14.58
C GLY A 87 26.96 9.45 15.34
N SER A 88 27.02 10.75 15.03
CA SER A 88 26.15 11.75 15.66
C SER A 88 24.77 11.85 15.00
N VAL A 89 24.60 11.39 13.76
CA VAL A 89 23.33 11.45 13.03
C VAL A 89 22.37 10.35 13.49
N LEU A 90 22.88 9.19 13.85
CA LEU A 90 22.05 8.05 14.26
C LEU A 90 21.53 8.14 15.69
N SER A 91 22.23 8.86 16.58
CA SER A 91 21.84 9.01 18.00
C SER A 91 20.59 9.89 18.21
N SER A 92 20.06 10.54 17.17
CA SER A 92 18.88 11.40 17.24
C SER A 92 17.86 11.16 16.11
N ALA A 93 18.05 10.12 15.29
CA ALA A 93 17.21 9.85 14.14
C ALA A 93 15.91 9.12 14.55
N ASP A 94 14.77 9.60 14.05
CA ASP A 94 13.48 8.92 14.26
C ASP A 94 13.52 7.51 13.62
N PRO A 95 12.92 6.49 14.24
CA PRO A 95 12.72 5.21 13.59
C PRO A 95 11.76 5.37 12.39
N VAL A 96 11.87 4.47 11.42
CA VAL A 96 10.88 4.34 10.36
C VAL A 96 9.59 3.80 10.98
N ILE A 97 8.49 4.50 10.80
CA ILE A 97 7.14 4.04 11.15
C ILE A 97 6.37 3.97 9.85
N ALA A 98 6.34 2.77 9.27
CA ALA A 98 5.78 2.51 7.94
C ALA A 98 4.32 2.08 8.01
N ILE A 99 3.56 2.36 6.95
CA ILE A 99 2.16 1.95 6.78
C ILE A 99 1.81 1.87 5.29
N ASP A 100 0.80 1.03 4.94
CA ASP A 100 0.12 1.09 3.65
C ASP A 100 -1.13 1.98 3.75
N GLU A 101 -1.03 3.23 3.35
CA GLU A 101 -2.17 4.14 3.27
C GLU A 101 -2.22 4.74 1.85
N GLU A 102 -2.85 4.01 0.93
CA GLU A 102 -2.93 4.40 -0.48
C GLU A 102 -4.14 5.31 -0.75
N GLY A 103 -5.07 5.38 0.19
CA GLY A 103 -6.41 5.87 -0.03
C GLY A 103 -7.28 4.84 -0.77
N GLY A 104 -8.55 5.17 -1.01
CA GLY A 104 -9.45 4.22 -1.69
C GLY A 104 -9.63 2.93 -0.91
N ASP A 105 -9.39 1.82 -1.61
CA ASP A 105 -9.60 0.47 -1.08
C ASP A 105 -8.52 0.02 -0.10
N VAL A 106 -7.33 0.63 -0.14
CA VAL A 106 -6.21 0.30 0.73
C VAL A 106 -6.01 1.41 1.74
N THR A 107 -6.59 1.21 2.91
CA THR A 107 -6.45 2.08 4.09
C THR A 107 -6.23 1.23 5.32
N ARG A 108 -5.37 1.68 6.23
CA ARG A 108 -5.19 1.08 7.55
C ARG A 108 -5.73 2.01 8.62
N VAL A 109 -5.55 3.32 8.44
CA VAL A 109 -5.98 4.34 9.40
C VAL A 109 -7.50 4.44 9.49
N ALA A 110 -8.19 4.30 8.35
CA ALA A 110 -9.66 4.37 8.27
C ALA A 110 -10.31 3.00 7.97
N TYR A 111 -9.70 1.91 8.42
CA TYR A 111 -10.13 0.55 8.08
C TYR A 111 -11.58 0.25 8.47
N ALA A 112 -12.04 0.75 9.61
CA ALA A 112 -13.39 0.50 10.10
C ALA A 112 -14.49 1.22 9.28
N ASP A 113 -14.21 2.45 8.83
CA ASP A 113 -15.20 3.35 8.24
C ASP A 113 -15.01 3.54 6.73
N GLY A 114 -13.90 3.05 6.17
CA GLY A 114 -13.45 3.31 4.81
C GLY A 114 -12.71 4.64 4.65
N SER A 115 -11.79 4.70 3.67
CA SER A 115 -10.95 5.87 3.44
C SER A 115 -11.76 7.13 3.12
N PRO A 116 -11.44 8.27 3.73
CA PRO A 116 -12.00 9.57 3.35
C PRO A 116 -11.51 10.05 1.98
N TYR A 117 -10.57 9.34 1.36
CA TYR A 117 -10.00 9.66 0.06
C TYR A 117 -10.43 8.63 -0.98
N PRO A 118 -10.71 9.03 -2.24
CA PRO A 118 -10.90 8.08 -3.33
C PRO A 118 -9.53 7.47 -3.70
N GLY A 119 -9.52 6.26 -4.24
CA GLY A 119 -8.30 5.61 -4.68
C GLY A 119 -7.74 6.15 -5.99
N ASN A 120 -6.63 5.58 -6.42
CA ASN A 120 -5.90 6.02 -7.60
C ASN A 120 -6.73 5.93 -8.90
N ALA A 121 -7.55 4.87 -9.07
CA ALA A 121 -8.39 4.75 -10.25
C ALA A 121 -9.40 5.91 -10.37
N ALA A 122 -9.94 6.38 -9.25
CA ALA A 122 -10.80 7.55 -9.22
C ALA A 122 -10.02 8.83 -9.58
N LEU A 123 -8.83 9.01 -9.03
CA LEU A 123 -7.96 10.15 -9.36
C LEU A 123 -7.54 10.13 -10.85
N GLY A 124 -7.20 8.97 -11.39
CA GLY A 124 -6.91 8.79 -12.81
C GLY A 124 -8.13 9.05 -13.72
N ALA A 125 -9.34 8.67 -13.27
CA ALA A 125 -10.58 8.97 -14.01
C ALA A 125 -10.93 10.46 -14.04
N VAL A 126 -10.47 11.24 -13.06
CA VAL A 126 -10.56 12.73 -13.07
C VAL A 126 -9.50 13.34 -13.94
N ASP A 127 -8.30 12.76 -13.97
CA ASP A 127 -7.12 13.22 -14.71
C ASP A 127 -6.71 14.66 -14.40
N ASP A 128 -6.64 14.97 -13.10
CA ASP A 128 -6.14 16.25 -12.59
C ASP A 128 -4.98 16.00 -11.62
N VAL A 129 -3.76 16.23 -12.11
CA VAL A 129 -2.52 16.01 -11.32
C VAL A 129 -2.43 16.95 -10.11
N SER A 130 -3.03 18.15 -10.18
CA SER A 130 -3.06 19.09 -9.06
C SER A 130 -3.93 18.55 -7.93
N LEU A 131 -5.09 17.96 -8.28
CA LEU A 131 -5.97 17.28 -7.34
C LEU A 131 -5.30 16.05 -6.73
N THR A 132 -4.63 15.23 -7.54
CA THR A 132 -3.87 14.07 -7.05
C THR A 132 -2.82 14.50 -6.04
N ARG A 133 -2.04 15.55 -6.35
CA ARG A 133 -1.06 16.10 -5.41
C ARG A 133 -1.71 16.56 -4.10
N ALA A 134 -2.85 17.26 -4.17
CA ALA A 134 -3.56 17.77 -2.99
C ALA A 134 -4.10 16.62 -2.12
N VAL A 135 -4.69 15.56 -2.73
CA VAL A 135 -5.18 14.38 -2.02
C VAL A 135 -4.02 13.65 -1.31
N TYR A 136 -2.90 13.42 -1.99
CA TYR A 136 -1.75 12.75 -1.38
C TYR A 136 -1.05 13.63 -0.34
N GLN A 137 -1.10 14.96 -0.47
CA GLN A 137 -0.66 15.86 0.59
C GLN A 137 -1.56 15.74 1.83
N ALA A 138 -2.88 15.65 1.65
CA ALA A 138 -3.82 15.47 2.76
C ALA A 138 -3.60 14.12 3.46
N ILE A 139 -3.46 13.00 2.71
CA ILE A 139 -3.06 11.69 3.26
C ILE A 139 -1.76 11.83 4.07
N GLY A 140 -0.77 12.51 3.53
CA GLY A 140 0.50 12.72 4.22
C GLY A 140 0.38 13.55 5.50
N LEU A 141 -0.47 14.57 5.52
CA LEU A 141 -0.73 15.39 6.71
C LEU A 141 -1.42 14.58 7.81
N ASP A 142 -2.40 13.75 7.46
CA ASP A 142 -3.10 12.87 8.40
C ASP A 142 -2.11 11.85 9.01
N LEU A 143 -1.29 11.19 8.19
CA LEU A 143 -0.27 10.26 8.64
C LEU A 143 0.76 10.93 9.57
N ALA A 144 1.23 12.10 9.18
CA ALA A 144 2.21 12.84 9.98
C ALA A 144 1.62 13.35 11.31
N ALA A 145 0.31 13.66 11.36
CA ALA A 145 -0.38 13.99 12.62
C ALA A 145 -0.42 12.79 13.58
N LEU A 146 -0.58 11.58 13.04
CA LEU A 146 -0.49 10.32 13.80
C LEU A 146 0.95 9.90 14.14
N GLY A 147 1.94 10.65 13.67
CA GLY A 147 3.35 10.36 13.89
C GLY A 147 3.92 9.29 12.97
N ILE A 148 3.21 8.86 11.95
CA ILE A 148 3.68 7.97 10.89
C ILE A 148 4.52 8.79 9.92
N ASN A 149 5.67 8.27 9.48
CA ASN A 149 6.65 9.04 8.71
C ASN A 149 7.06 8.39 7.38
N PHE A 150 6.54 7.19 7.10
CA PHE A 150 6.86 6.44 5.89
C PHE A 150 5.59 5.76 5.35
N ASN A 151 5.19 6.10 4.13
CA ASN A 151 4.03 5.51 3.49
C ASN A 151 4.46 4.61 2.32
N LEU A 152 4.03 3.35 2.35
CA LEU A 152 4.24 2.38 1.28
C LEU A 152 3.26 2.67 0.12
N ALA A 153 3.35 3.87 -0.42
CA ALA A 153 2.55 4.42 -1.52
C ALA A 153 3.34 5.52 -2.26
N PRO A 154 2.98 5.84 -3.53
CA PRO A 154 1.85 5.36 -4.32
C PRO A 154 2.11 4.04 -5.06
N CYS A 155 1.01 3.38 -5.47
CA CYS A 155 1.06 2.34 -6.49
C CYS A 155 1.32 3.00 -7.86
N ALA A 156 2.41 2.59 -8.53
CA ALA A 156 2.87 3.10 -9.81
C ALA A 156 2.62 2.11 -10.97
N ASP A 157 1.84 1.05 -10.72
CA ASP A 157 1.58 -0.02 -11.67
C ASP A 157 0.64 0.44 -12.79
N VAL A 158 0.95 0.10 -14.04
CA VAL A 158 0.10 0.38 -15.22
C VAL A 158 -0.79 -0.83 -15.50
N LEU A 159 -2.11 -0.67 -15.45
CA LEU A 159 -3.06 -1.77 -15.68
C LEU A 159 -2.96 -2.34 -17.08
N GLY A 160 -2.77 -3.65 -17.16
CA GLY A 160 -2.80 -4.41 -18.41
C GLY A 160 -4.19 -4.96 -18.76
N ALA A 161 -4.25 -5.67 -19.89
CA ALA A 161 -5.46 -6.36 -20.32
C ALA A 161 -5.83 -7.54 -19.40
N ALA A 162 -4.83 -8.16 -18.77
CA ALA A 162 -5.01 -9.27 -17.82
C ALA A 162 -5.72 -8.88 -16.51
N ASP A 163 -5.96 -7.58 -16.31
CA ASP A 163 -6.70 -7.06 -15.15
C ASP A 163 -6.19 -7.61 -13.81
N SER A 164 -5.00 -7.16 -13.41
CA SER A 164 -4.35 -7.61 -12.18
C SER A 164 -5.28 -7.51 -10.96
N PRO A 165 -5.66 -8.63 -10.33
CA PRO A 165 -6.55 -8.61 -9.17
C PRO A 165 -5.90 -7.97 -7.95
N ALA A 166 -4.57 -8.05 -7.85
CA ALA A 166 -3.80 -7.43 -6.76
C ALA A 166 -3.70 -5.91 -6.90
N VAL A 167 -3.72 -5.39 -8.13
CA VAL A 167 -3.56 -3.96 -8.42
C VAL A 167 -4.93 -3.28 -8.58
N GLY A 168 -5.71 -3.63 -9.60
CA GLY A 168 -7.07 -3.13 -9.80
C GLY A 168 -7.21 -1.61 -9.62
N THR A 169 -8.13 -1.21 -8.74
CA THR A 169 -8.40 0.19 -8.37
C THR A 169 -7.23 0.93 -7.72
N ARG A 170 -6.17 0.22 -7.31
CA ARG A 170 -4.94 0.81 -6.77
C ARG A 170 -4.10 1.51 -7.84
N SER A 171 -4.27 1.19 -9.11
CA SER A 171 -3.61 1.88 -10.23
C SER A 171 -4.38 3.14 -10.65
N PHE A 172 -3.66 4.15 -11.11
CA PHE A 172 -4.27 5.33 -11.75
C PHE A 172 -4.94 5.01 -13.09
N GLY A 173 -4.54 3.92 -13.78
CA GLY A 173 -5.15 3.50 -15.05
C GLY A 173 -4.27 2.61 -15.92
N ALA A 174 -4.65 2.52 -17.18
CA ALA A 174 -3.98 1.68 -18.19
C ALA A 174 -3.08 2.47 -19.16
N ASP A 175 -3.12 3.80 -19.08
CA ASP A 175 -2.28 4.69 -19.90
C ASP A 175 -0.99 5.02 -19.14
N THR A 176 0.15 4.74 -19.75
CA THR A 176 1.48 4.90 -19.15
C THR A 176 1.78 6.35 -18.77
N ASP A 177 1.42 7.30 -19.62
CA ASP A 177 1.70 8.73 -19.39
C ASP A 177 0.81 9.27 -18.28
N LEU A 178 -0.47 8.83 -18.23
CA LEU A 178 -1.38 9.15 -17.14
C LEU A 178 -0.82 8.64 -15.81
N VAL A 179 -0.46 7.35 -15.73
CA VAL A 179 0.09 6.76 -14.50
C VAL A 179 1.38 7.47 -14.09
N SER A 180 2.25 7.81 -15.04
CA SER A 180 3.54 8.49 -14.76
C SER A 180 3.34 9.86 -14.13
N ARG A 181 2.48 10.73 -14.71
CA ARG A 181 2.26 12.08 -14.16
C ARG A 181 1.53 12.07 -12.83
N HIS A 182 0.58 11.14 -12.63
CA HIS A 182 -0.12 11.00 -11.35
C HIS A 182 0.78 10.42 -10.26
N THR A 183 1.65 9.46 -10.59
CA THR A 183 2.65 8.93 -9.66
C THR A 183 3.59 10.04 -9.16
N ALA A 184 4.11 10.87 -10.06
CA ALA A 184 4.96 12.00 -9.70
C ALA A 184 4.23 13.02 -8.79
N ALA A 185 2.95 13.30 -9.08
CA ALA A 185 2.12 14.18 -8.28
C ALA A 185 1.87 13.61 -6.87
N ALA A 186 1.59 12.31 -6.77
CA ALA A 186 1.38 11.61 -5.51
C ALA A 186 2.64 11.62 -4.63
N VAL A 187 3.82 11.30 -5.20
CA VAL A 187 5.12 11.40 -4.51
C VAL A 187 5.33 12.80 -3.97
N THR A 188 5.14 13.82 -4.81
CA THR A 188 5.32 15.23 -4.41
C THR A 188 4.35 15.62 -3.29
N GLY A 189 3.09 15.18 -3.37
CA GLY A 189 2.06 15.42 -2.35
C GLY A 189 2.47 14.86 -1.00
N LEU A 190 2.73 13.54 -0.91
CA LEU A 190 3.15 12.87 0.33
C LEU A 190 4.39 13.53 0.96
N GLN A 191 5.42 13.75 0.16
CA GLN A 191 6.69 14.25 0.66
C GLN A 191 6.62 15.72 1.09
N SER A 192 5.71 16.52 0.50
CA SER A 192 5.44 17.89 0.96
C SER A 192 4.83 17.95 2.35
N ALA A 193 4.13 16.89 2.77
CA ALA A 193 3.60 16.73 4.13
C ALA A 193 4.61 16.19 5.14
N GLY A 194 5.82 15.86 4.71
CA GLY A 194 6.88 15.33 5.56
C GLY A 194 6.83 13.81 5.78
N VAL A 195 6.08 13.07 4.98
CA VAL A 195 6.01 11.62 4.97
C VAL A 195 6.77 11.09 3.75
N ALA A 196 7.66 10.12 3.94
CA ALA A 196 8.38 9.51 2.83
C ALA A 196 7.44 8.71 1.92
N ALA A 197 7.58 8.88 0.62
CA ALA A 197 6.87 8.10 -0.39
C ALA A 197 7.68 6.88 -0.83
N CYS A 198 6.98 5.76 -1.08
CA CYS A 198 7.54 4.53 -1.62
C CYS A 198 6.75 4.09 -2.86
N ALA A 199 7.27 4.35 -4.05
CA ALA A 199 6.62 3.93 -5.29
C ALA A 199 6.70 2.41 -5.47
N LYS A 200 5.58 1.76 -5.83
CA LYS A 200 5.46 0.29 -5.91
C LYS A 200 4.54 -0.15 -7.04
N HIS A 201 4.70 -1.33 -7.57
CA HIS A 201 5.58 -2.45 -7.23
C HIS A 201 6.57 -2.69 -8.40
N PHE A 202 7.80 -2.24 -8.26
CA PHE A 202 8.82 -2.33 -9.33
C PHE A 202 9.10 -3.78 -9.76
N PRO A 203 9.24 -4.10 -11.06
CA PRO A 203 9.25 -3.20 -12.20
C PRO A 203 7.86 -2.95 -12.85
N GLY A 204 6.76 -3.22 -12.16
CA GLY A 204 5.38 -3.06 -12.61
C GLY A 204 4.57 -4.34 -12.49
N HIS A 205 3.51 -4.33 -11.65
CA HIS A 205 2.68 -5.50 -11.33
C HIS A 205 1.35 -5.52 -12.11
N GLY A 206 1.05 -4.49 -12.90
CA GLY A 206 -0.29 -4.29 -13.46
C GLY A 206 -0.66 -5.22 -14.62
N ARG A 207 0.28 -6.01 -15.17
CA ARG A 207 0.06 -6.88 -16.34
C ARG A 207 -0.14 -8.37 -16.01
N THR A 208 -0.10 -8.76 -14.76
CA THR A 208 -0.29 -10.16 -14.37
C THR A 208 -1.67 -10.43 -13.85
N GLY A 209 -2.30 -11.52 -14.28
CA GLY A 209 -3.55 -12.02 -13.72
C GLY A 209 -3.38 -12.81 -12.43
N THR A 210 -2.14 -13.00 -11.96
CA THR A 210 -1.82 -13.74 -10.74
C THR A 210 -1.50 -12.78 -9.60
N ASP A 211 -2.10 -13.01 -8.44
CA ASP A 211 -1.79 -12.30 -7.21
C ASP A 211 -0.58 -12.93 -6.52
N THR A 212 0.48 -12.15 -6.27
CA THR A 212 1.73 -12.59 -5.63
C THR A 212 1.55 -13.00 -4.16
N HIS A 213 0.44 -12.65 -3.53
CA HIS A 213 0.08 -13.19 -2.22
C HIS A 213 -0.23 -14.70 -2.27
N HIS A 214 -0.59 -15.23 -3.43
CA HIS A 214 -0.99 -16.64 -3.59
C HIS A 214 0.02 -17.48 -4.35
N ALA A 215 0.72 -16.90 -5.34
CA ALA A 215 1.67 -17.62 -6.18
C ALA A 215 2.64 -16.64 -6.85
N ILE A 216 3.73 -17.17 -7.42
CA ILE A 216 4.65 -16.34 -8.20
C ILE A 216 3.96 -15.90 -9.48
N ALA A 217 3.84 -14.60 -9.62
CA ALA A 217 3.36 -13.99 -10.85
C ALA A 217 4.51 -13.85 -11.87
N THR A 218 4.19 -14.02 -13.14
CA THR A 218 5.14 -13.80 -14.23
C THR A 218 4.58 -12.74 -15.16
N ILE A 219 5.39 -11.74 -15.49
CA ILE A 219 5.06 -10.78 -16.53
C ILE A 219 5.49 -11.37 -17.87
N GLU A 220 4.51 -11.60 -18.71
CA GLU A 220 4.73 -11.95 -20.12
C GLU A 220 5.04 -10.69 -20.93
N GLY A 221 5.85 -10.84 -21.97
CA GLY A 221 6.33 -9.74 -22.79
C GLY A 221 7.77 -9.35 -22.46
N GLY A 222 8.48 -8.88 -23.49
CA GLY A 222 9.91 -8.64 -23.43
C GLY A 222 10.29 -7.37 -22.68
N LEU A 223 11.60 -7.19 -22.47
CA LEU A 223 12.19 -5.98 -21.85
C LEU A 223 11.82 -4.69 -22.58
N THR A 224 11.59 -4.75 -23.88
CA THR A 224 11.19 -3.57 -24.67
C THR A 224 9.82 -3.07 -24.23
N GLU A 225 8.85 -3.96 -24.05
CA GLU A 225 7.51 -3.58 -23.56
C GLU A 225 7.57 -3.09 -22.11
N LEU A 226 8.34 -3.76 -21.25
CA LEU A 226 8.56 -3.33 -19.88
C LEU A 226 9.08 -1.87 -19.84
N ARG A 227 10.09 -1.55 -20.65
CA ARG A 227 10.68 -0.20 -20.73
C ARG A 227 9.73 0.85 -21.26
N GLN A 228 8.85 0.49 -22.21
CA GLN A 228 7.93 1.43 -22.81
C GLN A 228 6.68 1.67 -21.99
N ARG A 229 6.27 0.69 -21.20
CA ARG A 229 4.99 0.70 -20.52
C ARG A 229 5.08 0.80 -19.01
N ASP A 230 5.86 -0.10 -18.39
CA ASP A 230 5.80 -0.29 -16.93
C ASP A 230 6.84 0.54 -16.18
N LEU A 231 8.00 0.82 -16.79
CA LEU A 231 9.07 1.59 -16.16
C LEU A 231 8.88 3.12 -16.15
N PRO A 232 8.19 3.77 -17.09
CA PRO A 232 8.07 5.22 -17.08
C PRO A 232 7.47 5.81 -15.80
N PRO A 233 6.45 5.20 -15.14
CA PRO A 233 5.96 5.69 -13.85
C PRO A 233 7.03 5.68 -12.74
N PHE A 234 7.93 4.68 -12.74
CA PHE A 234 9.04 4.64 -11.77
C PHE A 234 10.10 5.69 -12.10
N ALA A 235 10.39 5.92 -13.38
CA ALA A 235 11.26 7.02 -13.80
C ALA A 235 10.67 8.38 -13.39
N ALA A 236 9.35 8.56 -13.52
CA ALA A 236 8.64 9.76 -13.08
C ALA A 236 8.68 9.92 -11.55
N ALA A 237 8.52 8.83 -10.79
CA ALA A 237 8.67 8.83 -9.34
C ALA A 237 10.10 9.24 -8.91
N ILE A 238 11.12 8.70 -9.59
CA ILE A 238 12.54 9.06 -9.36
C ILE A 238 12.76 10.53 -9.67
N GLY A 239 12.25 11.02 -10.82
CA GLY A 239 12.32 12.43 -11.20
C GLY A 239 11.61 13.37 -10.22
N ALA A 240 10.54 12.91 -9.57
CA ALA A 240 9.84 13.61 -8.49
C ALA A 240 10.55 13.51 -7.13
N GLY A 241 11.67 12.79 -7.04
CA GLY A 241 12.47 12.64 -5.84
C GLY A 241 11.90 11.65 -4.83
N THR A 242 11.26 10.56 -5.28
CA THR A 242 10.79 9.52 -4.36
C THR A 242 11.91 9.02 -3.47
N ILE A 243 11.63 8.92 -2.17
CA ILE A 243 12.63 8.48 -1.18
C ILE A 243 12.84 6.97 -1.25
N ALA A 244 11.79 6.20 -1.56
CA ALA A 244 11.87 4.76 -1.64
C ALA A 244 11.17 4.19 -2.88
N ILE A 245 11.61 2.98 -3.28
CA ILE A 245 10.95 2.13 -4.27
C ILE A 245 10.87 0.71 -3.70
N MET A 246 9.70 0.06 -3.88
CA MET A 246 9.44 -1.31 -3.46
C MET A 246 9.40 -2.23 -4.68
N PRO A 247 10.32 -3.20 -4.79
CA PRO A 247 10.23 -4.25 -5.80
C PRO A 247 9.14 -5.27 -5.46
N SER A 248 8.59 -5.88 -6.48
CA SER A 248 7.55 -6.91 -6.42
C SER A 248 8.14 -8.32 -6.40
N HIS A 249 7.39 -9.27 -5.83
CA HIS A 249 7.70 -10.70 -5.89
C HIS A 249 7.25 -11.37 -7.19
N LEU A 250 7.50 -10.74 -8.32
CA LEU A 250 7.16 -11.27 -9.64
C LEU A 250 8.40 -11.53 -10.49
N ARG A 251 8.25 -12.41 -11.47
CA ARG A 251 9.28 -12.73 -12.45
C ARG A 251 9.08 -11.95 -13.74
N VAL A 252 10.20 -11.48 -14.28
CA VAL A 252 10.31 -10.96 -15.64
C VAL A 252 11.39 -11.82 -16.33
N PRO A 253 11.05 -12.90 -17.04
CA PRO A 253 12.02 -13.92 -17.46
C PRO A 253 13.25 -13.38 -18.20
N GLU A 254 13.07 -12.38 -19.10
CA GLU A 254 14.19 -11.76 -19.82
C GLU A 254 15.10 -10.90 -18.92
N LEU A 255 14.64 -10.46 -17.74
CA LEU A 255 15.40 -9.63 -16.79
C LEU A 255 15.90 -10.45 -15.61
N THR A 256 15.02 -11.23 -15.02
CA THR A 256 15.26 -11.86 -13.71
C THR A 256 15.50 -13.38 -13.81
N GLY A 257 15.30 -13.97 -15.00
CA GLY A 257 15.25 -15.42 -15.15
C GLY A 257 14.12 -16.00 -14.28
N ASP A 258 14.45 -17.00 -13.47
CA ASP A 258 13.50 -17.67 -12.56
C ASP A 258 13.33 -16.97 -11.21
N LEU A 259 14.09 -15.90 -10.95
CA LEU A 259 14.03 -15.16 -9.68
C LEU A 259 12.94 -14.11 -9.67
N PRO A 260 12.28 -13.86 -8.53
CA PRO A 260 11.47 -12.67 -8.34
C PRO A 260 12.34 -11.40 -8.36
N ALA A 261 11.76 -10.28 -8.80
CA ALA A 261 12.48 -9.00 -8.89
C ALA A 261 13.11 -8.58 -7.54
N THR A 262 12.43 -8.84 -6.42
CA THR A 262 12.90 -8.54 -5.05
C THR A 262 14.26 -9.15 -4.72
N VAL A 263 14.59 -10.32 -5.30
CA VAL A 263 15.85 -11.04 -5.05
C VAL A 263 16.75 -11.12 -6.30
N SER A 264 16.50 -10.27 -7.29
CA SER A 264 17.25 -10.25 -8.56
C SER A 264 18.22 -9.06 -8.63
N GLY A 265 19.52 -9.34 -8.61
CA GLY A 265 20.55 -8.30 -8.82
C GLY A 265 20.44 -7.61 -10.18
N ALA A 266 19.94 -8.31 -11.23
CA ALA A 266 19.70 -7.69 -12.53
C ALA A 266 18.56 -6.65 -12.46
N ALA A 267 17.50 -6.94 -11.69
CA ALA A 267 16.40 -6.00 -11.50
C ALA A 267 16.81 -4.81 -10.61
N LEU A 268 17.40 -5.07 -9.44
CA LEU A 268 17.69 -4.02 -8.47
C LEU A 268 18.99 -3.26 -8.78
N GLY A 269 20.08 -3.98 -8.99
CA GLY A 269 21.38 -3.40 -9.30
C GLY A 269 21.48 -2.91 -10.74
N GLY A 270 21.08 -3.75 -11.71
CA GLY A 270 21.19 -3.43 -13.13
C GLY A 270 20.17 -2.41 -13.59
N LEU A 271 18.87 -2.73 -13.46
CA LEU A 271 17.80 -1.89 -14.02
C LEU A 271 17.48 -0.69 -13.11
N LEU A 272 17.19 -0.91 -11.83
CA LEU A 272 16.72 0.17 -10.94
C LEU A 272 17.85 1.14 -10.58
N ARG A 273 19.02 0.63 -10.13
CA ARG A 273 20.16 1.45 -9.78
C ARG A 273 20.92 1.96 -11.01
N GLY A 274 21.24 1.02 -11.94
CA GLY A 274 22.11 1.32 -13.08
C GLY A 274 21.41 2.09 -14.19
N GLU A 275 20.28 1.60 -14.70
CA GLU A 275 19.60 2.21 -15.86
C GLU A 275 18.71 3.38 -15.44
N LEU A 276 17.88 3.22 -14.40
CA LEU A 276 16.99 4.30 -13.92
C LEU A 276 17.67 5.29 -12.96
N GLY A 277 18.88 5.02 -12.49
CA GLY A 277 19.65 5.92 -11.64
C GLY A 277 19.09 6.13 -10.24
N PHE A 278 18.29 5.21 -9.71
CA PHE A 278 17.70 5.38 -8.38
C PHE A 278 18.75 5.30 -7.26
N THR A 279 18.82 6.31 -6.42
CA THR A 279 19.79 6.41 -5.32
C THR A 279 19.17 6.31 -3.92
N GLY A 280 17.84 6.32 -3.84
CA GLY A 280 17.09 6.22 -2.58
C GLY A 280 17.10 4.79 -1.98
N VAL A 281 16.19 4.53 -1.04
CA VAL A 281 16.08 3.24 -0.34
C VAL A 281 15.24 2.24 -1.14
N ILE A 282 15.76 1.04 -1.38
CA ILE A 282 14.99 -0.09 -1.92
C ILE A 282 14.41 -0.85 -0.71
N VAL A 283 13.08 -0.88 -0.61
CA VAL A 283 12.35 -1.56 0.48
C VAL A 283 11.74 -2.84 -0.07
N SER A 284 11.97 -4.00 0.54
CA SER A 284 11.29 -5.22 0.07
C SER A 284 9.78 -5.12 0.25
N ASP A 285 9.02 -5.77 -0.62
CA ASP A 285 7.66 -6.17 -0.27
C ASP A 285 7.72 -7.21 0.86
N ALA A 286 6.58 -7.53 1.45
CA ALA A 286 6.48 -8.40 2.61
C ALA A 286 7.05 -9.81 2.31
N LEU A 287 8.14 -10.17 2.99
CA LEU A 287 8.94 -11.36 2.63
C LEU A 287 8.23 -12.69 2.94
N GLU A 288 7.22 -12.70 3.82
CA GLU A 288 6.41 -13.88 4.12
C GLU A 288 5.35 -14.19 3.05
N MET A 289 5.17 -13.33 2.04
CA MET A 289 4.27 -13.62 0.93
C MET A 289 4.64 -14.94 0.24
N ARG A 290 3.63 -15.74 -0.14
CA ARG A 290 3.84 -17.10 -0.66
C ARG A 290 4.80 -17.17 -1.84
N ALA A 291 4.81 -16.13 -2.68
CA ALA A 291 5.70 -16.05 -3.83
C ALA A 291 7.20 -16.14 -3.47
N THR A 292 7.61 -15.69 -2.31
CA THR A 292 8.99 -15.73 -1.80
C THR A 292 9.19 -16.80 -0.74
N ARG A 293 8.25 -16.90 0.21
CA ARG A 293 8.32 -17.86 1.32
C ARG A 293 8.38 -19.30 0.86
N ASP A 294 7.58 -19.69 -0.14
CA ASP A 294 7.51 -21.07 -0.62
C ASP A 294 8.78 -21.46 -1.41
N MET A 295 9.52 -20.49 -1.97
CA MET A 295 10.79 -20.75 -2.68
C MET A 295 12.01 -20.77 -1.77
N PHE A 296 12.09 -19.85 -0.81
CA PHE A 296 13.35 -19.56 -0.10
C PHE A 296 13.21 -19.60 1.42
N GLY A 297 11.99 -19.69 1.96
CA GLY A 297 11.71 -19.33 3.36
C GLY A 297 11.91 -17.82 3.58
N VAL A 298 11.41 -17.27 4.70
CA VAL A 298 11.52 -15.84 5.00
C VAL A 298 12.98 -15.43 5.18
N GLN A 299 13.76 -16.25 5.92
CA GLN A 299 15.18 -16.02 6.18
C GLN A 299 16.02 -16.03 4.90
N GLY A 300 15.81 -17.05 4.04
CA GLY A 300 16.51 -17.15 2.76
C GLY A 300 16.13 -16.01 1.80
N ALA A 301 14.86 -15.61 1.76
CA ALA A 301 14.42 -14.47 0.98
C ALA A 301 15.07 -13.16 1.46
N ALA A 302 15.20 -12.95 2.77
CA ALA A 302 15.88 -11.80 3.36
C ALA A 302 17.36 -11.71 2.94
N VAL A 303 18.08 -12.84 3.05
CA VAL A 303 19.50 -12.94 2.64
C VAL A 303 19.65 -12.61 1.14
N LEU A 304 18.84 -13.24 0.30
CA LEU A 304 18.89 -13.04 -1.16
C LEU A 304 18.50 -11.61 -1.54
N ALA A 305 17.51 -11.01 -0.89
CA ALA A 305 17.09 -9.63 -1.14
C ALA A 305 18.21 -8.62 -0.84
N VAL A 306 18.89 -8.75 0.32
CA VAL A 306 20.04 -7.90 0.65
C VAL A 306 21.19 -8.11 -0.33
N ALA A 307 21.52 -9.35 -0.67
CA ALA A 307 22.55 -9.66 -1.66
C ALA A 307 22.24 -9.06 -3.03
N ALA A 308 20.96 -9.05 -3.43
CA ALA A 308 20.49 -8.47 -4.70
C ALA A 308 20.48 -6.94 -4.73
N GLY A 309 20.49 -6.25 -3.57
CA GLY A 309 20.52 -4.78 -3.52
C GLY A 309 19.40 -4.11 -2.73
N THR A 310 18.53 -4.88 -2.06
CA THR A 310 17.53 -4.34 -1.12
C THR A 310 18.22 -3.73 0.10
N ASP A 311 17.74 -2.56 0.55
CA ASP A 311 18.33 -1.82 1.67
C ASP A 311 17.51 -1.92 2.95
N LEU A 312 16.19 -2.09 2.86
CA LEU A 312 15.28 -2.17 4.01
C LEU A 312 14.32 -3.35 3.82
N LEU A 313 14.25 -4.22 4.79
CA LEU A 313 13.44 -5.44 4.73
C LEU A 313 12.13 -5.26 5.50
N CYS A 314 11.01 -5.34 4.78
CA CYS A 314 9.68 -5.39 5.35
C CYS A 314 9.35 -6.86 5.69
N LEU A 315 9.10 -7.14 6.98
CA LEU A 315 8.47 -8.37 7.41
C LEU A 315 6.97 -8.14 7.46
N GLY A 316 6.19 -9.04 6.91
CA GLY A 316 4.77 -8.82 6.76
C GLY A 316 3.96 -9.15 8.01
N ARG A 317 2.67 -8.93 7.91
CA ARG A 317 1.73 -8.83 9.04
C ARG A 317 1.77 -10.01 10.02
N ASP A 318 2.03 -11.21 9.53
CA ASP A 318 1.96 -12.45 10.31
C ASP A 318 3.30 -12.83 10.95
N SER A 319 4.36 -12.01 10.75
CA SER A 319 5.67 -12.20 11.37
C SER A 319 5.67 -11.79 12.85
N ASP A 320 6.37 -12.53 13.66
CA ASP A 320 6.51 -12.34 15.12
C ASP A 320 7.97 -12.11 15.57
N GLU A 321 8.20 -12.09 16.87
CA GLU A 321 9.53 -11.95 17.47
C GLU A 321 10.49 -13.07 17.04
N GLU A 322 10.00 -14.32 16.96
CA GLU A 322 10.82 -15.48 16.60
C GLU A 322 11.31 -15.35 15.16
N GLU A 323 10.41 -14.99 14.24
CA GLU A 323 10.79 -14.79 12.83
C GLU A 323 11.72 -13.60 12.65
N TYR A 324 11.48 -12.46 13.35
CA TYR A 324 12.41 -11.32 13.35
C TYR A 324 13.82 -11.74 13.79
N LEU A 325 13.94 -12.48 14.90
CA LEU A 325 15.23 -12.95 15.42
C LEU A 325 15.88 -13.92 14.42
N ALA A 326 15.13 -14.83 13.85
CA ALA A 326 15.63 -15.80 12.86
C ALA A 326 16.14 -15.09 11.58
N VAL A 327 15.45 -14.07 11.09
CA VAL A 327 15.91 -13.27 9.94
C VAL A 327 17.20 -12.51 10.28
N ARG A 328 17.25 -11.87 11.44
CA ARG A 328 18.46 -11.17 11.91
C ARG A 328 19.67 -12.09 11.97
N GLU A 329 19.50 -13.28 12.55
CA GLU A 329 20.58 -14.26 12.65
C GLU A 329 21.00 -14.81 11.29
N ALA A 330 20.05 -15.05 10.36
CA ALA A 330 20.36 -15.46 9.01
C ALA A 330 21.20 -14.42 8.25
N LEU A 331 20.91 -13.13 8.41
CA LEU A 331 21.71 -12.04 7.83
C LEU A 331 23.14 -12.03 8.40
N VAL A 332 23.27 -12.16 9.72
CA VAL A 332 24.59 -12.24 10.37
C VAL A 332 25.40 -13.46 9.88
N ALA A 333 24.75 -14.62 9.80
CA ALA A 333 25.38 -15.84 9.29
C ALA A 333 25.85 -15.68 7.83
N ALA A 334 24.99 -15.10 6.97
CA ALA A 334 25.27 -14.86 5.56
C ALA A 334 26.43 -13.89 5.32
N VAL A 335 26.68 -12.94 6.24
CA VAL A 335 27.87 -12.09 6.17
C VAL A 335 29.11 -12.87 6.60
N ARG A 336 29.01 -13.72 7.63
CA ARG A 336 30.15 -14.53 8.12
C ARG A 336 30.60 -15.58 7.12
N ASP A 337 29.69 -16.18 6.39
CA ASP A 337 30.01 -17.20 5.38
C ASP A 337 30.33 -16.60 3.99
N GLY A 338 30.19 -15.28 3.83
CA GLY A 338 30.50 -14.56 2.60
C GLY A 338 29.37 -14.54 1.56
N THR A 339 28.18 -15.07 1.88
CA THR A 339 26.99 -15.00 1.00
C THR A 339 26.56 -13.54 0.78
N ILE A 340 26.65 -12.71 1.82
CA ILE A 340 26.51 -11.25 1.74
C ILE A 340 27.87 -10.62 2.02
N ALA A 341 28.37 -9.78 1.12
CA ALA A 341 29.55 -8.98 1.42
C ALA A 341 29.26 -8.01 2.59
N ALA A 342 30.14 -7.93 3.58
CA ALA A 342 29.97 -7.02 4.72
C ALA A 342 29.69 -5.58 4.26
N ALA A 343 30.42 -5.10 3.25
CA ALA A 343 30.22 -3.78 2.64
C ALA A 343 28.79 -3.58 2.08
N ARG A 344 28.09 -4.65 1.64
CA ARG A 344 26.72 -4.57 1.15
C ARG A 344 25.73 -4.31 2.31
N LEU A 345 25.91 -5.00 3.44
CA LEU A 345 25.11 -4.79 4.63
C LEU A 345 25.34 -3.38 5.22
N GLU A 346 26.60 -2.93 5.26
CA GLU A 346 26.98 -1.57 5.66
C GLU A 346 26.36 -0.50 4.77
N GLU A 347 26.39 -0.70 3.45
CA GLU A 347 25.78 0.23 2.48
C GLU A 347 24.25 0.32 2.68
N ALA A 348 23.57 -0.81 2.95
CA ALA A 348 22.14 -0.83 3.25
C ALA A 348 21.83 -0.04 4.52
N ALA A 349 22.54 -0.35 5.61
CA ALA A 349 22.39 0.35 6.89
C ALA A 349 22.63 1.86 6.75
N ASP A 350 23.60 2.26 5.94
CA ASP A 350 23.93 3.65 5.62
C ASP A 350 22.80 4.38 4.90
N ARG A 351 22.17 3.75 3.89
CA ARG A 351 21.02 4.34 3.20
C ARG A 351 19.84 4.51 4.14
N VAL A 352 19.55 3.50 4.96
CA VAL A 352 18.49 3.58 5.97
C VAL A 352 18.80 4.66 7.03
N ALA A 353 20.03 4.79 7.46
CA ALA A 353 20.45 5.85 8.38
C ALA A 353 20.22 7.25 7.80
N ARG A 354 20.56 7.46 6.51
CA ARG A 354 20.28 8.73 5.81
C ARG A 354 18.78 9.00 5.69
N LEU A 355 17.97 7.98 5.39
CA LEU A 355 16.51 8.06 5.41
C LEU A 355 16.02 8.54 6.78
N ARG A 356 16.37 7.84 7.86
CA ARG A 356 15.97 8.18 9.24
C ARG A 356 16.35 9.61 9.63
N GLY A 357 17.57 10.03 9.30
CA GLY A 357 18.05 11.40 9.51
C GLY A 357 17.26 12.45 8.69
N GLY A 358 16.83 12.10 7.48
CA GLY A 358 15.95 12.91 6.64
C GLY A 358 14.57 13.10 7.28
N LEU A 359 13.95 12.00 7.72
CA LEU A 359 12.64 12.00 8.39
C LEU A 359 12.64 12.86 9.66
N ALA A 360 13.69 12.74 10.49
CA ALA A 360 13.82 13.53 11.72
C ALA A 360 13.94 15.04 11.42
N ARG A 361 14.71 15.42 10.39
CA ARG A 361 14.84 16.84 9.97
C ARG A 361 13.51 17.39 9.47
N THR A 362 12.82 16.66 8.59
CA THR A 362 11.53 17.09 8.04
C THR A 362 10.49 17.28 9.13
N ARG A 363 10.42 16.37 10.11
CA ARG A 363 9.56 16.50 11.26
C ARG A 363 9.90 17.74 12.10
N SER A 364 11.17 18.02 12.35
CA SER A 364 11.60 19.19 13.13
C SER A 364 11.20 20.50 12.44
N LEU A 365 11.35 20.58 11.12
CA LEU A 365 10.93 21.74 10.33
C LEU A 365 9.41 21.92 10.37
N ARG A 366 8.65 20.83 10.29
CA ARG A 366 7.20 20.84 10.40
C ARG A 366 6.72 21.35 11.78
N LEU A 367 7.29 20.85 12.86
CA LEU A 367 6.94 21.29 14.22
C LEU A 367 7.26 22.78 14.45
N ALA A 368 8.24 23.33 13.72
CA ALA A 368 8.64 24.72 13.84
C ALA A 368 7.73 25.69 13.05
N GLY A 369 6.94 25.23 12.06
CA GLY A 369 6.24 26.17 11.18
C GLY A 369 5.03 25.65 10.39
N ALA A 370 4.54 24.44 10.64
CA ALA A 370 3.44 23.90 9.83
C ALA A 370 2.05 24.17 10.43
N PRO A 371 1.04 24.43 9.59
CA PRO A 371 -0.36 24.33 10.00
C PRO A 371 -0.64 22.90 10.49
N GLY A 372 -1.50 22.79 11.50
CA GLY A 372 -2.01 21.51 12.02
C GLY A 372 -2.70 20.66 10.93
N PRO A 373 -3.29 19.49 11.30
CA PRO A 373 -4.06 18.68 10.36
C PRO A 373 -5.02 19.57 9.59
N ALA A 374 -5.05 19.41 8.27
CA ALA A 374 -5.90 20.23 7.42
C ALA A 374 -7.36 19.98 7.83
N ALA A 375 -8.06 21.00 8.32
CA ALA A 375 -9.50 20.93 8.57
C ALA A 375 -10.27 20.50 7.29
N ASP A 376 -9.62 20.58 6.14
CA ASP A 376 -10.18 20.35 4.81
C ASP A 376 -9.82 18.97 4.22
N SER A 377 -9.18 18.05 4.99
CA SER A 377 -8.71 16.76 4.44
C SER A 377 -9.85 15.88 3.93
N VAL A 378 -10.97 15.82 4.65
CA VAL A 378 -12.17 15.08 4.25
C VAL A 378 -12.85 15.74 3.05
N GLU A 379 -12.84 17.06 2.97
CA GLU A 379 -13.49 17.81 1.88
C GLU A 379 -12.77 17.60 0.55
N ILE A 380 -11.41 17.63 0.52
CA ILE A 380 -10.64 17.37 -0.71
C ILE A 380 -10.86 15.95 -1.24
N GLY A 381 -10.97 14.96 -0.35
CA GLY A 381 -11.26 13.58 -0.73
C GLY A 381 -12.66 13.44 -1.34
N LEU A 382 -13.66 14.08 -0.73
CA LEU A 382 -15.03 14.06 -1.23
C LEU A 382 -15.17 14.83 -2.54
N GLU A 383 -14.52 15.98 -2.70
CA GLU A 383 -14.45 16.70 -3.98
C GLU A 383 -13.86 15.82 -5.08
N ALA A 384 -12.74 15.14 -4.80
CA ALA A 384 -12.13 14.24 -5.75
C ALA A 384 -13.07 13.07 -6.13
N ALA A 385 -13.77 12.49 -5.15
CA ALA A 385 -14.75 11.43 -5.39
C ALA A 385 -15.93 11.93 -6.24
N ARG A 386 -16.50 13.11 -5.94
CA ARG A 386 -17.59 13.73 -6.73
C ARG A 386 -17.17 13.96 -8.18
N ARG A 387 -15.94 14.39 -8.40
CA ARG A 387 -15.41 14.60 -9.75
C ARG A 387 -15.13 13.28 -10.49
N ALA A 388 -14.86 12.20 -9.75
CA ALA A 388 -14.57 10.88 -10.33
C ALA A 388 -15.81 10.11 -10.75
N VAL A 389 -16.92 10.20 -9.99
CA VAL A 389 -18.14 9.44 -10.28
C VAL A 389 -18.66 9.73 -11.67
N ARG A 390 -18.98 8.67 -12.40
CA ARG A 390 -19.59 8.74 -13.74
C ARG A 390 -20.94 8.06 -13.70
N MET A 391 -21.92 8.75 -14.26
CA MET A 391 -23.29 8.24 -14.42
C MET A 391 -23.62 8.08 -15.89
N SER A 392 -24.29 6.99 -16.24
CA SER A 392 -24.86 6.75 -17.57
C SER A 392 -26.28 6.18 -17.44
N GLY A 393 -27.06 6.26 -18.49
CA GLY A 393 -28.48 5.91 -18.47
C GLY A 393 -29.36 7.00 -17.80
N PRO A 394 -30.63 6.69 -17.54
CA PRO A 394 -31.58 7.63 -16.93
C PRO A 394 -31.17 7.98 -15.50
N ARG A 395 -31.41 9.22 -15.10
CA ARG A 395 -31.22 9.61 -13.68
C ARG A 395 -32.32 8.97 -12.83
N PRO A 396 -31.97 8.13 -11.84
CA PRO A 396 -32.97 7.45 -11.04
C PRO A 396 -33.65 8.39 -10.07
N ILE A 397 -34.95 8.14 -9.82
CA ILE A 397 -35.68 8.74 -8.71
C ILE A 397 -36.01 7.59 -7.76
N LEU A 398 -35.38 7.56 -6.61
CA LEU A 398 -35.53 6.48 -5.66
C LEU A 398 -36.72 6.74 -4.73
N ALA A 399 -37.63 5.76 -4.63
CA ALA A 399 -38.72 5.74 -3.67
C ALA A 399 -38.57 4.52 -2.75
N ASN A 400 -38.35 4.80 -1.46
CA ASN A 400 -38.18 3.75 -0.45
C ASN A 400 -37.20 2.62 -0.92
N PRO A 401 -35.91 2.93 -1.19
CA PRO A 401 -35.03 2.02 -1.89
C PRO A 401 -34.71 0.74 -1.08
N LEU A 402 -34.65 -0.40 -1.74
CA LEU A 402 -33.93 -1.60 -1.29
C LEU A 402 -32.54 -1.59 -1.96
N ILE A 403 -31.50 -1.53 -1.15
CA ILE A 403 -30.11 -1.53 -1.60
C ILE A 403 -29.54 -2.93 -1.34
N VAL A 404 -29.12 -3.59 -2.41
CA VAL A 404 -28.51 -4.91 -2.37
C VAL A 404 -27.01 -4.76 -2.60
N GLU A 405 -26.22 -4.97 -1.56
CA GLU A 405 -24.76 -4.97 -1.63
C GLU A 405 -24.28 -6.40 -1.86
N VAL A 406 -23.68 -6.66 -3.04
CA VAL A 406 -23.05 -7.94 -3.36
C VAL A 406 -21.61 -7.91 -2.86
N GLU A 407 -21.33 -8.66 -1.81
CA GLU A 407 -19.99 -8.68 -1.19
C GLU A 407 -18.98 -9.36 -2.13
N PRO A 408 -17.88 -8.68 -2.47
CA PRO A 408 -16.83 -9.27 -3.28
C PRO A 408 -16.00 -10.27 -2.49
N LYS A 409 -15.30 -11.16 -3.19
CA LYS A 409 -14.26 -11.98 -2.58
C LYS A 409 -13.20 -11.11 -1.92
N GLU A 410 -12.69 -11.60 -0.78
CA GLU A 410 -11.67 -10.90 -0.01
C GLU A 410 -10.41 -10.66 -0.86
N ASN A 411 -9.90 -9.43 -0.81
CA ASN A 411 -8.63 -9.05 -1.41
C ASN A 411 -7.62 -8.86 -0.29
N ILE A 412 -6.49 -9.57 -0.33
CA ILE A 412 -5.49 -9.55 0.75
C ILE A 412 -4.90 -8.15 0.94
N ALA A 413 -4.68 -7.38 -0.13
CA ALA A 413 -4.13 -6.03 -0.02
C ALA A 413 -5.10 -5.04 0.65
N ALA A 414 -6.39 -5.11 0.32
CA ALA A 414 -7.43 -4.24 0.87
C ALA A 414 -8.02 -4.77 2.18
N GLY A 415 -8.08 -6.09 2.37
CA GLY A 415 -8.77 -6.71 3.50
C GLY A 415 -10.30 -6.58 3.40
N ARG A 416 -10.98 -6.72 4.55
CA ARG A 416 -12.42 -6.46 4.69
C ARG A 416 -12.61 -5.15 5.43
N PHE A 417 -13.16 -4.15 4.78
CA PHE A 417 -13.50 -2.87 5.40
C PHE A 417 -14.95 -2.50 5.08
N GLY A 418 -15.50 -1.56 5.84
CA GLY A 418 -16.85 -1.04 5.59
C GLY A 418 -16.89 -0.30 4.25
N TRP A 419 -17.59 -0.84 3.26
CA TRP A 419 -17.81 -0.25 1.95
C TRP A 419 -19.30 -0.26 1.60
N GLY A 420 -19.67 0.44 0.53
CA GLY A 420 -21.06 0.49 0.06
C GLY A 420 -21.84 1.70 0.55
N LEU A 421 -23.15 1.68 0.31
CA LEU A 421 -24.02 2.83 0.56
C LEU A 421 -24.64 2.82 1.97
N GLY A 422 -24.30 1.81 2.79
CA GLY A 422 -24.88 1.60 4.12
C GLY A 422 -24.98 2.85 5.02
N PRO A 423 -23.93 3.67 5.17
CA PRO A 423 -23.97 4.85 6.03
C PRO A 423 -24.99 5.92 5.62
N TRP A 424 -25.42 5.94 4.36
CA TRP A 424 -26.37 6.92 3.82
C TRP A 424 -27.74 6.30 3.49
N ALA A 425 -27.88 5.02 3.65
CA ALA A 425 -29.10 4.30 3.33
C ALA A 425 -30.17 4.47 4.44
N PRO A 426 -31.46 4.53 4.11
CA PRO A 426 -32.51 4.48 5.11
C PRO A 426 -32.41 3.24 6.00
N ALA A 427 -32.77 3.36 7.27
CA ALA A 427 -32.70 2.23 8.20
C ALA A 427 -33.49 1.02 7.70
N GLY A 428 -32.85 -0.15 7.68
CA GLY A 428 -33.48 -1.41 7.24
C GLY A 428 -33.57 -1.60 5.71
N SER A 429 -33.00 -0.69 4.91
CA SER A 429 -33.03 -0.78 3.44
C SER A 429 -31.85 -1.55 2.82
N ILE A 430 -30.86 -1.97 3.64
CA ILE A 430 -29.69 -2.72 3.16
C ILE A 430 -29.92 -4.22 3.25
N SER A 431 -29.67 -4.93 2.15
CA SER A 431 -29.56 -6.38 2.07
C SER A 431 -28.18 -6.76 1.54
N ARG A 432 -27.40 -7.50 2.33
CA ARG A 432 -26.11 -8.03 1.88
C ARG A 432 -26.28 -9.43 1.33
N VAL A 433 -25.56 -9.70 0.26
CA VAL A 433 -25.55 -10.98 -0.45
C VAL A 433 -24.09 -11.39 -0.61
N GLU A 434 -23.74 -12.54 -0.06
CA GLU A 434 -22.41 -13.11 -0.27
C GLU A 434 -22.23 -13.54 -1.72
N ASP A 435 -20.99 -13.53 -2.18
CA ASP A 435 -20.59 -13.88 -3.53
C ASP A 435 -21.21 -15.21 -3.99
N GLY A 436 -21.98 -15.15 -5.06
CA GLY A 436 -22.57 -16.31 -5.73
C GLY A 436 -23.87 -16.88 -5.17
N ASP A 437 -24.30 -16.52 -3.96
CA ASP A 437 -25.51 -17.09 -3.32
C ASP A 437 -26.77 -16.21 -3.52
N GLY A 438 -26.69 -15.20 -4.37
CA GLY A 438 -27.81 -14.30 -4.64
C GLY A 438 -28.95 -14.96 -5.43
N ASP A 439 -30.00 -15.42 -4.74
CA ASP A 439 -31.27 -15.76 -5.40
C ASP A 439 -31.96 -14.49 -5.90
N ALA A 440 -31.85 -14.23 -7.21
CA ALA A 440 -32.51 -13.11 -7.87
C ALA A 440 -34.02 -13.06 -7.56
N ALA A 441 -34.69 -14.21 -7.51
CA ALA A 441 -36.13 -14.28 -7.22
C ALA A 441 -36.44 -13.85 -5.78
N ARG A 442 -35.58 -14.17 -4.82
CA ARG A 442 -35.69 -13.69 -3.43
C ARG A 442 -35.55 -12.20 -3.33
N ILE A 443 -34.52 -11.64 -4.00
CA ILE A 443 -34.26 -10.21 -4.05
C ILE A 443 -35.43 -9.46 -4.69
N LEU A 444 -35.93 -9.95 -5.83
CA LEU A 444 -37.06 -9.34 -6.54
C LEU A 444 -38.34 -9.34 -5.72
N ARG A 445 -38.60 -10.43 -4.95
CA ARG A 445 -39.74 -10.45 -4.01
C ARG A 445 -39.57 -9.42 -2.89
N ALA A 446 -38.39 -9.31 -2.32
CA ALA A 446 -38.10 -8.31 -1.28
C ALA A 446 -38.18 -6.86 -1.83
N ALA A 447 -37.85 -6.65 -3.09
CA ALA A 447 -37.90 -5.36 -3.76
C ALA A 447 -39.32 -4.94 -4.22
N ALA A 448 -40.34 -5.74 -3.94
CA ALA A 448 -41.71 -5.39 -4.34
C ALA A 448 -42.17 -4.10 -3.64
N GLY A 449 -42.48 -3.05 -4.43
CA GLY A 449 -42.85 -1.73 -3.93
C GLY A 449 -41.69 -0.82 -3.54
N HIS A 450 -40.46 -1.25 -3.79
CA HIS A 450 -39.23 -0.48 -3.52
C HIS A 450 -38.49 -0.19 -4.83
N SER A 451 -37.75 0.92 -4.89
CA SER A 451 -36.70 1.09 -5.90
C SER A 451 -35.55 0.14 -5.60
N LEU A 452 -35.04 -0.58 -6.62
CA LEU A 452 -33.94 -1.53 -6.46
C LEU A 452 -32.61 -0.90 -6.84
N VAL A 453 -31.67 -0.89 -5.90
CA VAL A 453 -30.28 -0.47 -6.13
C VAL A 453 -29.38 -1.69 -5.89
N ALA A 454 -28.65 -2.12 -6.91
CA ALA A 454 -27.61 -3.15 -6.80
C ALA A 454 -26.24 -2.48 -6.70
N VAL A 455 -25.49 -2.78 -5.65
CA VAL A 455 -24.12 -2.28 -5.45
C VAL A 455 -23.17 -3.45 -5.61
N VAL A 456 -22.23 -3.33 -6.53
CA VAL A 456 -21.24 -4.36 -6.86
C VAL A 456 -19.83 -3.76 -6.85
N ARG A 457 -18.85 -4.64 -6.81
CA ARG A 457 -17.44 -4.26 -6.95
C ARG A 457 -16.74 -5.23 -7.89
N ASP A 458 -16.07 -4.67 -8.92
CA ASP A 458 -15.34 -5.43 -9.94
C ASP A 458 -16.18 -6.54 -10.59
N ALA A 459 -17.45 -6.26 -10.90
CA ALA A 459 -18.38 -7.23 -11.50
C ALA A 459 -17.82 -7.88 -12.78
N HIS A 460 -16.89 -7.22 -13.49
CA HIS A 460 -16.21 -7.79 -14.66
C HIS A 460 -15.39 -9.05 -14.35
N ARG A 461 -14.94 -9.22 -13.11
CA ARG A 461 -14.15 -10.39 -12.65
C ARG A 461 -15.01 -11.58 -12.25
N ASP A 462 -16.24 -11.33 -11.81
CA ASP A 462 -17.10 -12.38 -11.30
C ASP A 462 -18.31 -12.65 -12.19
N PRO A 463 -18.34 -13.81 -12.90
CA PRO A 463 -19.47 -14.22 -13.73
C PRO A 463 -20.77 -14.38 -12.94
N THR A 464 -20.68 -14.75 -11.65
CA THR A 464 -21.86 -15.02 -10.81
C THR A 464 -22.54 -13.71 -10.46
N THR A 465 -21.78 -12.70 -10.03
CA THR A 465 -22.27 -11.33 -9.82
C THR A 465 -22.92 -10.77 -11.08
N ARG A 466 -22.28 -10.95 -12.26
CA ARG A 466 -22.87 -10.50 -13.51
C ARG A 466 -24.19 -11.20 -13.84
N THR A 467 -24.29 -12.49 -13.59
CA THR A 467 -25.51 -13.28 -13.79
C THR A 467 -26.63 -12.80 -12.90
N LEU A 468 -26.35 -12.62 -11.61
CA LEU A 468 -27.31 -12.09 -10.63
C LEU A 468 -27.82 -10.70 -11.05
N VAL A 469 -26.91 -9.75 -11.29
CA VAL A 469 -27.26 -8.38 -11.67
C VAL A 469 -28.00 -8.34 -13.02
N GLY A 470 -27.57 -9.15 -13.98
CA GLY A 470 -28.26 -9.30 -15.28
C GLY A 470 -29.70 -9.79 -15.12
N ALA A 471 -29.95 -10.76 -14.22
CA ALA A 471 -31.28 -11.25 -13.92
C ALA A 471 -32.16 -10.19 -13.23
N LEU A 472 -31.58 -9.40 -12.32
CA LEU A 472 -32.29 -8.30 -11.65
C LEU A 472 -32.70 -7.22 -12.66
N ILE A 473 -31.77 -6.79 -13.54
CA ILE A 473 -32.04 -5.77 -14.56
C ILE A 473 -33.06 -6.29 -15.60
N ALA A 474 -32.97 -7.54 -16.02
CA ALA A 474 -33.92 -8.13 -16.96
C ALA A 474 -35.34 -8.16 -16.41
N ALA A 475 -35.50 -8.48 -15.11
CA ALA A 475 -36.80 -8.51 -14.44
C ALA A 475 -37.29 -7.09 -14.05
N ARG A 476 -36.40 -6.20 -13.74
CA ARG A 476 -36.64 -4.81 -13.29
C ARG A 476 -35.72 -3.86 -14.04
N PRO A 477 -36.12 -3.38 -15.24
CA PRO A 477 -35.31 -2.43 -16.04
C PRO A 477 -35.02 -1.09 -15.33
N ASP A 478 -35.78 -0.77 -14.29
CA ASP A 478 -35.58 0.40 -13.41
C ASP A 478 -34.53 0.17 -12.30
N THR A 479 -33.88 -1.01 -12.28
CA THR A 479 -32.79 -1.29 -11.34
C THR A 479 -31.63 -0.33 -11.57
N VAL A 480 -31.16 0.30 -10.50
CA VAL A 480 -29.94 1.11 -10.49
C VAL A 480 -28.77 0.22 -10.16
N LEU A 481 -27.71 0.28 -10.97
CA LEU A 481 -26.46 -0.40 -10.72
C LEU A 481 -25.37 0.59 -10.29
N VAL A 482 -24.74 0.33 -9.16
CA VAL A 482 -23.56 1.08 -8.66
C VAL A 482 -22.35 0.14 -8.68
N GLU A 483 -21.40 0.41 -9.57
CA GLU A 483 -20.10 -0.29 -9.64
C GLU A 483 -19.07 0.48 -8.83
N MET A 484 -18.63 -0.10 -7.72
CA MET A 484 -17.65 0.49 -6.81
C MET A 484 -16.22 -0.03 -7.03
N GLY A 485 -15.99 -0.77 -8.11
CA GLY A 485 -14.69 -1.21 -8.60
C GLY A 485 -14.32 -0.56 -9.92
N LEU A 486 -13.55 -1.28 -10.75
CA LEU A 486 -13.23 -0.84 -12.11
C LEU A 486 -14.44 -1.07 -13.06
N PRO A 487 -14.91 -0.04 -13.78
CA PRO A 487 -16.10 -0.13 -14.63
C PRO A 487 -15.79 -0.80 -15.99
N ARG A 488 -15.19 -2.00 -15.96
CA ARG A 488 -14.80 -2.76 -17.16
C ARG A 488 -15.94 -3.60 -17.73
N TRP A 489 -16.95 -3.93 -16.93
CA TRP A 489 -18.20 -4.50 -17.39
C TRP A 489 -19.27 -3.41 -17.50
N ARG A 490 -20.04 -3.46 -18.58
CA ARG A 490 -21.15 -2.54 -18.80
C ARG A 490 -22.46 -3.32 -18.75
N PRO A 491 -23.46 -2.83 -17.97
CA PRO A 491 -24.80 -3.41 -18.00
C PRO A 491 -25.49 -3.17 -19.34
N PRO A 492 -26.64 -3.80 -19.61
CA PRO A 492 -27.45 -3.54 -20.80
C PRO A 492 -27.73 -2.05 -20.99
N GLU A 493 -27.82 -1.62 -22.26
CA GLU A 493 -28.10 -0.23 -22.60
C GLU A 493 -29.43 0.23 -21.97
N GLY A 494 -29.47 1.48 -21.52
CA GLY A 494 -30.64 2.05 -20.83
C GLY A 494 -30.67 1.81 -19.31
N THR A 495 -29.76 1.00 -18.75
CA THR A 495 -29.64 0.84 -17.29
C THR A 495 -29.13 2.13 -16.64
N SER A 496 -29.73 2.54 -15.53
CA SER A 496 -29.15 3.56 -14.63
C SER A 496 -27.90 3.02 -13.99
N TYR A 497 -26.74 3.53 -14.38
CA TYR A 497 -25.43 2.99 -13.98
C TYR A 497 -24.51 4.08 -13.44
N LEU A 498 -23.99 3.87 -12.23
CA LEU A 498 -22.97 4.71 -11.61
C LEU A 498 -21.67 3.93 -11.45
N ALA A 499 -20.54 4.56 -11.78
CA ALA A 499 -19.20 4.02 -11.55
C ALA A 499 -18.40 4.96 -10.65
N THR A 500 -17.87 4.45 -9.55
CA THR A 500 -17.14 5.23 -8.54
C THR A 500 -15.62 5.08 -8.64
N TYR A 501 -15.13 4.10 -9.38
CA TYR A 501 -13.71 3.77 -9.54
C TYR A 501 -12.98 3.43 -8.22
N GLY A 502 -13.69 2.95 -7.23
CA GLY A 502 -13.18 2.53 -5.93
C GLY A 502 -14.28 2.53 -4.88
N ALA A 503 -14.07 1.80 -3.78
CA ALA A 503 -15.05 1.56 -2.74
C ALA A 503 -14.73 2.31 -1.43
N SER A 504 -14.10 3.47 -1.52
CA SER A 504 -13.84 4.32 -0.35
C SER A 504 -15.12 4.93 0.23
N ARG A 505 -15.06 5.39 1.47
CA ARG A 505 -16.14 6.17 2.09
C ARG A 505 -16.50 7.40 1.25
N ALA A 506 -15.49 8.14 0.76
CA ALA A 506 -15.71 9.31 -0.09
C ALA A 506 -16.42 8.94 -1.40
N SER A 507 -16.03 7.83 -2.04
CA SER A 507 -16.67 7.33 -3.26
C SER A 507 -18.12 6.90 -3.03
N ALA A 508 -18.39 6.23 -1.90
CA ALA A 508 -19.73 5.83 -1.50
C ALA A 508 -20.63 7.06 -1.22
N GLN A 509 -20.10 8.07 -0.52
CA GLN A 509 -20.81 9.31 -0.29
C GLN A 509 -21.16 10.04 -1.58
N ALA A 510 -20.21 10.18 -2.50
CA ALA A 510 -20.45 10.82 -3.79
C ALA A 510 -21.53 10.08 -4.62
N ALA A 511 -21.56 8.75 -4.56
CA ALA A 511 -22.63 7.97 -5.19
C ALA A 511 -23.97 8.18 -4.49
N ALA A 512 -24.00 8.20 -3.14
CA ALA A 512 -25.20 8.43 -2.35
C ALA A 512 -25.83 9.80 -2.64
N GLU A 513 -25.01 10.85 -2.77
CA GLU A 513 -25.47 12.20 -3.15
C GLU A 513 -26.15 12.22 -4.53
N LEU A 514 -25.57 11.54 -5.53
CA LEU A 514 -26.17 11.44 -6.87
C LEU A 514 -27.50 10.67 -6.87
N LEU A 515 -27.65 9.72 -5.93
CA LEU A 515 -28.86 8.92 -5.75
C LEU A 515 -29.91 9.60 -4.86
N GLY A 516 -29.59 10.76 -4.26
CA GLY A 516 -30.47 11.46 -3.32
C GLY A 516 -30.64 10.75 -1.99
N LEU A 517 -29.64 10.01 -1.54
CA LEU A 517 -29.59 9.31 -0.26
C LEU A 517 -28.87 10.12 0.83
N ALA A 518 -28.00 11.07 0.43
CA ALA A 518 -27.20 11.94 1.31
C ALA A 518 -27.55 13.41 1.10
#